data_de4b2c9a71bc3ef1223edec73b2b81a4
#
_entry.id   de4b2c9a71bc3ef1223edec73b2b81a4
#
_cell.length_a   1.000
_cell.length_b   1.000
_cell.length_c   1.000
_cell.angle_alpha   90.00
_cell.angle_beta   90.00
_cell.angle_gamma   90.00
#
_symmetry.space_group_name_H-M   'P 1'
#
loop_
_entity.id
_entity.type
_entity.pdbx_description
1 polymer ?
#
loop_
_entity_poly.entity_id
_entity_poly.type
_entity_poly.pdbx_seq_one_letter_code
_entity_poly.pdbx_strand_id
1 'polypeptide(L)'
;PNSSTTASPGVVVSGVLIPVVYLIVCVVGLAGNSLVIYVVLRHSVSESVTNVYILNLALADELFMLGLPFLAAQNALSYWPFGSFMCRLVMAVDAINQFTSIFCLTVMSVDRYLAVVHPGKSSKWRTARVAKAVSATVWVLSSVVVLPVVIFSDVPLGMSTCHIQWPEPASVWRAGFIVYTATLGFFGPLLVICLCYLLIVVKVRSSGRRVRALSSKHKLSERRVTRMVVAVVAVFILCWLPFYVLNIINVVCPLPEEPSLFGVYFLVVVLPYANSCANPIIYGFLSYRFKQGFRRAL
;
A
#
# COMPACT_ATOMS: atom_id res chain seq x y z
N PRO A 1 28.97 -40.79 -10.85
CA PRO A 1 29.23 -39.63 -10.05
C PRO A 1 28.05 -38.70 -10.14
N ASN A 2 27.12 -38.81 -9.17
CA ASN A 2 25.95 -37.97 -9.04
C ASN A 2 26.41 -36.61 -8.48
N SER A 3 26.60 -35.64 -9.32
CA SER A 3 26.67 -34.25 -8.93
C SER A 3 25.22 -33.78 -8.75
N SER A 4 24.64 -33.98 -7.58
CA SER A 4 23.46 -33.29 -7.14
C SER A 4 23.85 -31.82 -6.97
N THR A 5 23.66 -31.03 -8.01
CA THR A 5 23.76 -29.57 -7.97
C THR A 5 22.62 -29.06 -7.10
N THR A 6 22.84 -29.00 -5.78
CA THR A 6 21.94 -28.27 -4.89
C THR A 6 22.03 -26.80 -5.27
N ALA A 7 20.89 -26.24 -5.79
CA ALA A 7 20.79 -24.82 -6.10
C ALA A 7 21.15 -23.99 -4.86
N SER A 8 21.84 -22.85 -5.05
CA SER A 8 22.16 -21.95 -3.95
C SER A 8 20.88 -21.43 -3.30
N PRO A 9 20.85 -21.17 -1.97
CA PRO A 9 19.68 -20.62 -1.30
C PRO A 9 19.12 -19.36 -1.94
N GLY A 10 19.98 -18.48 -2.46
CA GLY A 10 19.55 -17.26 -3.17
C GLY A 10 18.81 -17.54 -4.46
N VAL A 11 19.23 -18.57 -5.23
CA VAL A 11 18.54 -18.99 -6.46
C VAL A 11 17.17 -19.59 -6.14
N VAL A 12 17.04 -20.38 -5.08
CA VAL A 12 15.77 -20.94 -4.66
C VAL A 12 14.81 -19.84 -4.21
N VAL A 13 15.27 -18.87 -3.41
CA VAL A 13 14.45 -17.76 -2.92
C VAL A 13 13.96 -16.89 -4.08
N SER A 14 14.85 -16.40 -4.94
CA SER A 14 14.46 -15.50 -6.03
C SER A 14 13.75 -16.21 -7.20
N GLY A 15 14.13 -17.47 -7.48
CA GLY A 15 13.61 -18.21 -8.63
C GLY A 15 12.37 -19.04 -8.38
N VAL A 16 12.07 -19.42 -7.14
CA VAL A 16 10.95 -20.31 -6.79
C VAL A 16 10.04 -19.69 -5.75
N LEU A 17 10.57 -19.29 -4.58
CA LEU A 17 9.74 -18.82 -3.46
C LEU A 17 9.06 -17.48 -3.76
N ILE A 18 9.79 -16.50 -4.26
CA ILE A 18 9.23 -15.19 -4.59
C ILE A 18 8.18 -15.29 -5.69
N PRO A 19 8.41 -15.96 -6.84
CA PRO A 19 7.37 -16.14 -7.85
C PRO A 19 6.11 -16.82 -7.33
N VAL A 20 6.25 -17.88 -6.53
CA VAL A 20 5.09 -18.60 -5.95
C VAL A 20 4.29 -17.68 -5.03
N VAL A 21 4.96 -16.94 -4.14
CA VAL A 21 4.31 -16.01 -3.23
C VAL A 21 3.62 -14.88 -4.01
N TYR A 22 4.26 -14.33 -5.03
CA TYR A 22 3.65 -13.30 -5.88
C TYR A 22 2.37 -13.80 -6.55
N LEU A 23 2.33 -15.03 -7.04
CA LEU A 23 1.13 -15.60 -7.66
C LEU A 23 0.02 -15.83 -6.62
N ILE A 24 0.35 -16.30 -5.43
CA ILE A 24 -0.62 -16.46 -4.34
C ILE A 24 -1.20 -15.10 -3.94
N VAL A 25 -0.37 -14.12 -3.73
CA VAL A 25 -0.79 -12.74 -3.40
C VAL A 25 -1.65 -12.16 -4.53
N CYS A 26 -1.28 -12.39 -5.78
CA CYS A 26 -2.03 -11.96 -6.95
C CYS A 26 -3.46 -12.52 -6.94
N VAL A 27 -3.62 -13.82 -6.75
CA VAL A 27 -4.93 -14.48 -6.73
C VAL A 27 -5.77 -13.99 -5.57
N VAL A 28 -5.22 -13.99 -4.36
CA VAL A 28 -5.92 -13.53 -3.15
C VAL A 28 -6.27 -12.05 -3.25
N GLY A 29 -5.34 -11.24 -3.71
CA GLY A 29 -5.54 -9.80 -3.88
C GLY A 29 -6.58 -9.45 -4.93
N LEU A 30 -6.55 -10.10 -6.10
CA LEU A 30 -7.56 -9.91 -7.14
C LEU A 30 -8.95 -10.28 -6.63
N ALA A 31 -9.09 -11.43 -5.98
CA ALA A 31 -10.36 -11.85 -5.42
C ALA A 31 -10.88 -10.89 -4.36
N GLY A 32 -10.05 -10.53 -3.39
CA GLY A 32 -10.45 -9.66 -2.27
C GLY A 32 -10.74 -8.23 -2.69
N ASN A 33 -9.90 -7.63 -3.50
CA ASN A 33 -10.08 -6.25 -3.95
C ASN A 33 -11.24 -6.12 -4.95
N SER A 34 -11.43 -7.11 -5.84
CA SER A 34 -12.60 -7.16 -6.72
C SER A 34 -13.90 -7.23 -5.93
N LEU A 35 -13.92 -8.01 -4.85
CA LEU A 35 -15.08 -8.12 -3.97
C LEU A 35 -15.37 -6.79 -3.26
N VAL A 36 -14.36 -6.10 -2.78
CA VAL A 36 -14.50 -4.76 -2.18
C VAL A 36 -15.08 -3.77 -3.18
N ILE A 37 -14.54 -3.72 -4.39
CA ILE A 37 -15.02 -2.84 -5.46
C ILE A 37 -16.49 -3.14 -5.78
N TYR A 38 -16.85 -4.42 -5.92
CA TYR A 38 -18.22 -4.84 -6.18
C TYR A 38 -19.17 -4.39 -5.08
N VAL A 39 -18.82 -4.61 -3.82
CA VAL A 39 -19.66 -4.23 -2.66
C VAL A 39 -19.85 -2.72 -2.60
N VAL A 40 -18.80 -1.94 -2.80
CA VAL A 40 -18.90 -0.47 -2.78
C VAL A 40 -19.79 0.05 -3.91
N LEU A 41 -19.64 -0.47 -5.11
CA LEU A 41 -20.41 0.00 -6.27
C LEU A 41 -21.86 -0.48 -6.28
N ARG A 42 -22.12 -1.71 -5.81
CA ARG A 42 -23.45 -2.34 -5.91
C ARG A 42 -24.40 -1.96 -4.78
N HIS A 43 -23.90 -1.76 -3.58
CA HIS A 43 -24.71 -1.62 -2.37
C HIS A 43 -24.83 -0.18 -1.84
N SER A 44 -24.67 0.82 -2.72
CA SER A 44 -24.79 2.26 -2.39
C SER A 44 -23.91 2.71 -1.22
N VAL A 45 -22.86 1.96 -0.94
CA VAL A 45 -21.86 2.26 0.09
C VAL A 45 -20.98 3.42 -0.33
N SER A 46 -21.04 3.80 -1.62
CA SER A 46 -20.27 4.90 -2.22
C SER A 46 -20.67 6.31 -1.75
N GLU A 47 -21.75 6.44 -1.00
CA GLU A 47 -22.18 7.73 -0.43
C GLU A 47 -21.40 8.09 0.85
N SER A 48 -20.79 7.13 1.50
CA SER A 48 -19.93 7.39 2.65
C SER A 48 -18.57 7.90 2.21
N VAL A 49 -18.09 8.94 2.87
CA VAL A 49 -16.75 9.52 2.59
C VAL A 49 -15.64 8.48 2.71
N THR A 50 -15.65 7.70 3.80
CA THR A 50 -14.65 6.65 4.02
C THR A 50 -14.68 5.59 2.92
N ASN A 51 -15.85 5.22 2.43
CA ASN A 51 -16.00 4.20 1.40
C ASN A 51 -15.49 4.66 0.03
N VAL A 52 -15.54 5.96 -0.26
CA VAL A 52 -14.89 6.51 -1.46
C VAL A 52 -13.38 6.27 -1.41
N TYR A 53 -12.75 6.50 -0.26
CA TYR A 53 -11.32 6.26 -0.09
C TYR A 53 -10.97 4.77 -0.10
N ILE A 54 -11.81 3.92 0.48
CA ILE A 54 -11.66 2.46 0.41
C ILE A 54 -11.72 1.97 -1.03
N LEU A 55 -12.63 2.51 -1.84
CA LEU A 55 -12.71 2.20 -3.26
C LEU A 55 -11.41 2.54 -3.99
N ASN A 56 -10.82 3.71 -3.70
CA ASN A 56 -9.56 4.11 -4.31
C ASN A 56 -8.39 3.22 -3.89
N LEU A 57 -8.33 2.81 -2.62
CA LEU A 57 -7.34 1.84 -2.16
C LEU A 57 -7.49 0.51 -2.89
N ALA A 58 -8.72 0.01 -3.02
CA ALA A 58 -8.98 -1.25 -3.72
C ALA A 58 -8.63 -1.17 -5.20
N LEU A 59 -8.91 -0.05 -5.87
CA LEU A 59 -8.52 0.17 -7.26
C LEU A 59 -7.00 0.19 -7.44
N ALA A 60 -6.28 0.87 -6.56
CA ALA A 60 -4.82 0.89 -6.59
C ALA A 60 -4.23 -0.51 -6.40
N ASP A 61 -4.74 -1.26 -5.42
CA ASP A 61 -4.31 -2.63 -5.15
C ASP A 61 -4.65 -3.56 -6.32
N GLU A 62 -5.81 -3.39 -6.95
CA GLU A 62 -6.22 -4.19 -8.12
C GLU A 62 -5.28 -3.98 -9.31
N LEU A 63 -4.95 -2.74 -9.63
CA LEU A 63 -3.99 -2.41 -10.69
C LEU A 63 -2.62 -3.01 -10.40
N PHE A 64 -2.19 -2.95 -9.16
CA PHE A 64 -0.94 -3.53 -8.71
C PHE A 64 -0.93 -5.06 -8.86
N MET A 65 -2.03 -5.74 -8.52
CA MET A 65 -2.14 -7.19 -8.69
C MET A 65 -1.99 -7.63 -10.15
N LEU A 66 -2.45 -6.80 -11.10
CA LEU A 66 -2.29 -7.09 -12.53
C LEU A 66 -0.82 -7.09 -12.98
N GLY A 67 0.06 -6.36 -12.30
CA GLY A 67 1.49 -6.32 -12.57
C GLY A 67 2.28 -7.47 -11.96
N LEU A 68 1.77 -8.12 -10.91
CA LEU A 68 2.49 -9.17 -10.19
C LEU A 68 2.88 -10.39 -11.04
N PRO A 69 2.07 -10.90 -11.98
CA PRO A 69 2.49 -12.00 -12.84
C PRO A 69 3.75 -11.70 -13.66
N PHE A 70 3.91 -10.45 -14.11
CA PHE A 70 5.11 -10.02 -14.84
C PHE A 70 6.34 -10.05 -13.94
N LEU A 71 6.22 -9.58 -12.70
CA LEU A 71 7.31 -9.63 -11.71
C LEU A 71 7.64 -11.07 -11.31
N ALA A 72 6.64 -11.92 -11.17
CA ALA A 72 6.83 -13.34 -10.90
C ALA A 72 7.60 -14.02 -12.04
N ALA A 73 7.24 -13.75 -13.28
CA ALA A 73 7.93 -14.29 -14.46
C ALA A 73 9.37 -13.81 -14.53
N GLN A 74 9.64 -12.52 -14.26
CA GLN A 74 10.99 -11.98 -14.21
C GLN A 74 11.86 -12.69 -13.17
N ASN A 75 11.35 -12.89 -11.97
CA ASN A 75 12.07 -13.59 -10.91
C ASN A 75 12.33 -15.05 -11.25
N ALA A 76 11.36 -15.74 -11.84
CA ALA A 76 11.50 -17.13 -12.24
C ALA A 76 12.51 -17.31 -13.39
N LEU A 77 12.49 -16.41 -14.38
CA LEU A 77 13.35 -16.47 -15.57
C LEU A 77 14.71 -15.79 -15.38
N SER A 78 14.85 -14.93 -14.37
CA SER A 78 16.03 -14.10 -14.13
C SER A 78 16.29 -13.05 -15.21
N TYR A 79 15.31 -12.78 -16.08
CA TYR A 79 15.36 -11.70 -17.06
C TYR A 79 13.94 -11.21 -17.39
N TRP A 80 13.85 -10.06 -18.07
CA TRP A 80 12.59 -9.44 -18.45
C TRP A 80 12.32 -9.65 -19.95
N PRO A 81 11.38 -10.52 -20.33
CA PRO A 81 11.08 -10.80 -21.74
C PRO A 81 9.98 -9.92 -22.34
N PHE A 82 9.45 -8.95 -21.63
CA PHE A 82 8.23 -8.22 -22.01
C PHE A 82 8.47 -6.87 -22.69
N GLY A 83 9.75 -6.48 -22.86
CA GLY A 83 10.11 -5.23 -23.53
C GLY A 83 10.13 -3.99 -22.63
N SER A 84 10.62 -2.89 -23.17
CA SER A 84 10.84 -1.63 -22.45
C SER A 84 9.53 -0.96 -22.02
N PHE A 85 8.52 -0.95 -22.89
CA PHE A 85 7.21 -0.35 -22.58
C PHE A 85 6.55 -1.03 -21.37
N MET A 86 6.50 -2.35 -21.36
CA MET A 86 5.92 -3.11 -20.25
C MET A 86 6.74 -2.96 -18.97
N CYS A 87 8.05 -2.84 -19.06
CA CYS A 87 8.91 -2.55 -17.92
C CYS A 87 8.49 -1.24 -17.26
N ARG A 88 8.39 -0.17 -18.01
CA ARG A 88 7.99 1.16 -17.50
C ARG A 88 6.59 1.13 -16.93
N LEU A 89 5.66 0.47 -17.61
CA LEU A 89 4.27 0.37 -17.17
C LEU A 89 4.15 -0.37 -15.83
N VAL A 90 4.77 -1.55 -15.71
CA VAL A 90 4.70 -2.35 -14.48
C VAL A 90 5.37 -1.64 -13.31
N MET A 91 6.54 -1.04 -13.53
CA MET A 91 7.24 -0.28 -12.50
C MET A 91 6.46 0.96 -12.06
N ALA A 92 5.81 1.66 -13.00
CA ALA A 92 4.97 2.81 -12.69
C ALA A 92 3.76 2.43 -11.86
N VAL A 93 3.07 1.35 -12.22
CA VAL A 93 1.89 0.86 -11.50
C VAL A 93 2.26 0.43 -10.07
N ASP A 94 3.38 -0.24 -9.90
CA ASP A 94 3.90 -0.63 -8.58
C ASP A 94 4.13 0.61 -7.70
N ALA A 95 4.81 1.61 -8.23
CA ALA A 95 5.09 2.85 -7.50
C ALA A 95 3.81 3.67 -7.23
N ILE A 96 2.89 3.75 -8.20
CA ILE A 96 1.59 4.44 -8.02
C ILE A 96 0.80 3.79 -6.90
N ASN A 97 0.76 2.46 -6.83
CA ASN A 97 0.08 1.76 -5.74
C ASN A 97 0.61 2.21 -4.37
N GLN A 98 1.91 2.27 -4.20
CA GLN A 98 2.54 2.69 -2.95
C GLN A 98 2.13 4.11 -2.55
N PHE A 99 2.30 5.09 -3.44
CA PHE A 99 2.02 6.49 -3.13
C PHE A 99 0.52 6.76 -3.00
N THR A 100 -0.31 6.19 -3.86
CA THR A 100 -1.77 6.33 -3.76
C THR A 100 -2.28 5.74 -2.45
N SER A 101 -1.77 4.60 -2.03
CA SER A 101 -2.17 3.94 -0.78
C SER A 101 -1.84 4.82 0.43
N ILE A 102 -0.62 5.31 0.56
CA ILE A 102 -0.24 6.13 1.72
C ILE A 102 -0.95 7.49 1.72
N PHE A 103 -1.15 8.10 0.56
CA PHE A 103 -1.88 9.36 0.47
C PHE A 103 -3.36 9.17 0.79
N CYS A 104 -4.00 8.09 0.34
CA CYS A 104 -5.36 7.75 0.75
C CYS A 104 -5.47 7.51 2.26
N LEU A 105 -4.54 6.78 2.85
CA LEU A 105 -4.52 6.56 4.29
C LEU A 105 -4.34 7.87 5.07
N THR A 106 -3.52 8.77 4.57
CA THR A 106 -3.33 10.11 5.16
C THR A 106 -4.64 10.90 5.12
N VAL A 107 -5.31 10.92 3.97
CA VAL A 107 -6.59 11.61 3.80
C VAL A 107 -7.67 10.98 4.69
N MET A 108 -7.73 9.66 4.78
CA MET A 108 -8.66 8.96 5.68
C MET A 108 -8.42 9.32 7.14
N SER A 109 -7.17 9.47 7.55
CA SER A 109 -6.79 9.84 8.91
C SER A 109 -7.20 11.29 9.21
N VAL A 110 -7.00 12.20 8.27
CA VAL A 110 -7.47 13.59 8.37
C VAL A 110 -9.01 13.63 8.44
N ASP A 111 -9.68 12.83 7.62
CA ASP A 111 -11.15 12.71 7.65
C ASP A 111 -11.65 12.25 9.03
N ARG A 112 -11.01 11.25 9.63
CA ARG A 112 -11.36 10.79 10.97
C ARG A 112 -11.10 11.85 12.03
N TYR A 113 -10.00 12.58 11.91
CA TYR A 113 -9.72 13.71 12.78
C TYR A 113 -10.82 14.77 12.71
N LEU A 114 -11.21 15.17 11.51
CA LEU A 114 -12.27 16.15 11.31
C LEU A 114 -13.63 15.65 11.83
N ALA A 115 -13.94 14.39 11.62
CA ALA A 115 -15.19 13.79 12.07
C ALA A 115 -15.32 13.72 13.60
N VAL A 116 -14.23 13.47 14.29
CA VAL A 116 -14.22 13.27 15.75
C VAL A 116 -13.97 14.57 16.51
N VAL A 117 -13.04 15.40 16.05
CA VAL A 117 -12.63 16.61 16.76
C VAL A 117 -13.48 17.83 16.38
N HIS A 118 -13.87 17.92 15.11
CA HIS A 118 -14.65 19.05 14.59
C HIS A 118 -15.89 18.60 13.84
N PRO A 119 -16.83 17.86 14.47
CA PRO A 119 -17.95 17.25 13.75
C PRO A 119 -18.90 18.29 13.11
N GLY A 120 -19.17 19.39 13.80
CA GLY A 120 -20.08 20.43 13.30
C GLY A 120 -19.48 21.28 12.19
N LYS A 121 -18.22 21.70 12.35
CA LYS A 121 -17.53 22.56 11.38
C LYS A 121 -17.15 21.83 10.11
N SER A 122 -16.84 20.53 10.20
CA SER A 122 -16.37 19.73 9.08
C SER A 122 -17.50 19.12 8.24
N SER A 123 -18.75 19.13 8.71
CA SER A 123 -19.87 18.51 8.00
C SER A 123 -20.08 19.07 6.59
N LYS A 124 -19.77 20.34 6.37
CA LYS A 124 -19.83 21.01 5.05
C LYS A 124 -18.80 20.44 4.06
N TRP A 125 -17.64 20.04 4.54
CA TRP A 125 -16.52 19.60 3.74
C TRP A 125 -16.49 18.07 3.56
N ARG A 126 -17.08 17.33 4.49
CA ARG A 126 -17.09 15.88 4.49
C ARG A 126 -18.28 15.32 3.70
N THR A 127 -18.25 15.54 2.39
CA THR A 127 -19.23 15.01 1.45
C THR A 127 -18.61 14.03 0.49
N ALA A 128 -19.40 13.14 -0.10
CA ALA A 128 -18.89 12.20 -1.11
C ALA A 128 -18.31 12.92 -2.33
N ARG A 129 -18.87 14.09 -2.69
CA ARG A 129 -18.37 14.91 -3.80
C ARG A 129 -16.95 15.43 -3.53
N VAL A 130 -16.71 15.96 -2.32
CA VAL A 130 -15.37 16.42 -1.92
C VAL A 130 -14.40 15.25 -1.83
N ALA A 131 -14.84 14.10 -1.30
CA ALA A 131 -14.03 12.90 -1.23
C ALA A 131 -13.59 12.42 -2.63
N LYS A 132 -14.45 12.47 -3.61
CA LYS A 132 -14.12 12.13 -5.01
C LYS A 132 -13.10 13.11 -5.60
N ALA A 133 -13.26 14.41 -5.33
CA ALA A 133 -12.31 15.43 -5.79
C ALA A 133 -10.93 15.25 -5.14
N VAL A 134 -10.88 14.98 -3.84
CA VAL A 134 -9.65 14.70 -3.10
C VAL A 134 -9.00 13.42 -3.63
N SER A 135 -9.77 12.38 -3.89
CA SER A 135 -9.27 11.14 -4.47
C SER A 135 -8.64 11.36 -5.85
N ALA A 136 -9.28 12.13 -6.72
CA ALA A 136 -8.71 12.51 -8.01
C ALA A 136 -7.38 13.25 -7.84
N THR A 137 -7.30 14.17 -6.89
CA THR A 137 -6.06 14.89 -6.56
C THR A 137 -4.97 13.93 -6.07
N VAL A 138 -5.30 12.96 -5.25
CA VAL A 138 -4.36 11.92 -4.79
C VAL A 138 -3.78 11.14 -5.97
N TRP A 139 -4.61 10.72 -6.93
CA TRP A 139 -4.13 10.02 -8.12
C TRP A 139 -3.21 10.88 -8.99
N VAL A 140 -3.53 12.16 -9.17
CA VAL A 140 -2.70 13.11 -9.91
C VAL A 140 -1.35 13.31 -9.21
N LEU A 141 -1.35 13.54 -7.89
CA LEU A 141 -0.12 13.71 -7.12
C LEU A 141 0.74 12.44 -7.14
N SER A 142 0.14 11.27 -7.01
CA SER A 142 0.85 10.00 -7.11
C SER A 142 1.51 9.83 -8.47
N SER A 143 0.80 10.17 -9.55
CA SER A 143 1.33 10.10 -10.91
C SER A 143 2.52 11.04 -11.12
N VAL A 144 2.49 12.23 -10.53
CA VAL A 144 3.61 13.18 -10.59
C VAL A 144 4.81 12.67 -9.79
N VAL A 145 4.58 12.17 -8.59
CA VAL A 145 5.64 11.69 -7.70
C VAL A 145 6.39 10.48 -8.28
N VAL A 146 5.72 9.64 -9.05
CA VAL A 146 6.35 8.46 -9.67
C VAL A 146 7.06 8.74 -11.00
N LEU A 147 7.05 9.98 -11.50
CA LEU A 147 7.72 10.31 -12.76
C LEU A 147 9.17 9.83 -12.85
N PRO A 148 10.03 9.95 -11.80
CA PRO A 148 11.38 9.41 -11.86
C PRO A 148 11.40 7.92 -12.17
N VAL A 149 10.47 7.14 -11.64
CA VAL A 149 10.36 5.70 -11.92
C VAL A 149 10.04 5.46 -13.39
N VAL A 150 9.11 6.22 -13.97
CA VAL A 150 8.73 6.09 -15.37
C VAL A 150 9.88 6.49 -16.30
N ILE A 151 10.58 7.57 -15.97
CA ILE A 151 11.66 8.12 -16.82
C ILE A 151 12.87 7.19 -16.84
N PHE A 152 13.27 6.65 -15.70
CA PHE A 152 14.54 5.92 -15.55
C PHE A 152 14.40 4.41 -15.56
N SER A 153 13.18 3.85 -15.54
CA SER A 153 12.99 2.41 -15.64
C SER A 153 13.20 1.93 -17.07
N ASP A 154 14.03 0.92 -17.24
CA ASP A 154 14.28 0.30 -18.53
C ASP A 154 14.91 -1.10 -18.38
N VAL A 155 15.01 -1.78 -19.51
CA VAL A 155 15.69 -3.07 -19.65
C VAL A 155 16.98 -2.83 -20.43
N PRO A 156 18.17 -3.02 -19.83
CA PRO A 156 19.41 -2.93 -20.58
C PRO A 156 19.45 -3.93 -21.74
N LEU A 157 20.29 -3.66 -22.73
CA LEU A 157 20.52 -4.57 -23.85
C LEU A 157 21.03 -5.93 -23.36
N GLY A 158 20.45 -7.00 -23.89
CA GLY A 158 20.75 -8.37 -23.49
C GLY A 158 19.70 -8.98 -22.60
N MET A 159 19.99 -10.13 -21.99
CA MET A 159 19.08 -10.81 -21.05
C MET A 159 19.16 -10.21 -19.66
N SER A 160 18.56 -9.02 -19.50
CA SER A 160 18.59 -8.23 -18.27
C SER A 160 17.21 -8.15 -17.61
N THR A 161 17.20 -7.76 -16.34
CA THR A 161 15.98 -7.48 -15.60
C THR A 161 15.49 -6.06 -15.83
N CYS A 162 14.20 -5.85 -15.64
CA CYS A 162 13.60 -4.52 -15.58
C CYS A 162 13.93 -3.86 -14.24
N HIS A 163 14.61 -2.71 -14.28
CA HIS A 163 14.96 -1.96 -13.09
C HIS A 163 15.17 -0.48 -13.41
N ILE A 164 15.31 0.33 -12.38
CA ILE A 164 15.58 1.75 -12.54
C ILE A 164 17.07 1.93 -12.89
N GLN A 165 17.34 2.54 -14.03
CA GLN A 165 18.71 2.84 -14.50
C GLN A 165 19.03 4.29 -14.21
N TRP A 166 19.78 4.51 -13.13
CA TRP A 166 20.17 5.84 -12.73
C TRP A 166 21.30 6.39 -13.58
N PRO A 167 21.30 7.72 -13.88
CA PRO A 167 22.47 8.37 -14.47
C PRO A 167 23.68 8.32 -13.54
N GLU A 168 24.87 8.48 -14.08
CA GLU A 168 26.09 8.57 -13.27
C GLU A 168 26.14 9.91 -12.50
N PRO A 169 26.54 9.91 -11.24
CA PRO A 169 26.93 8.77 -10.42
C PRO A 169 25.74 8.01 -9.84
N ALA A 170 25.58 6.74 -10.23
CA ALA A 170 24.39 5.93 -9.92
C ALA A 170 24.13 5.78 -8.42
N SER A 171 25.17 5.66 -7.61
CA SER A 171 25.05 5.52 -6.15
C SER A 171 24.39 6.76 -5.50
N VAL A 172 24.72 7.95 -5.98
CA VAL A 172 24.16 9.22 -5.47
C VAL A 172 22.68 9.34 -5.83
N TRP A 173 22.32 9.04 -7.08
CA TRP A 173 20.93 9.06 -7.53
C TRP A 173 20.06 8.03 -6.81
N ARG A 174 20.60 6.83 -6.59
CA ARG A 174 19.91 5.78 -5.84
C ARG A 174 19.65 6.20 -4.39
N ALA A 175 20.65 6.73 -3.72
CA ALA A 175 20.51 7.23 -2.36
C ALA A 175 19.50 8.38 -2.27
N GLY A 176 19.57 9.32 -3.18
CA GLY A 176 18.62 10.43 -3.28
C GLY A 176 17.20 9.94 -3.51
N PHE A 177 17.00 8.95 -4.36
CA PHE A 177 15.67 8.36 -4.62
C PHE A 177 15.11 7.65 -3.39
N ILE A 178 15.95 6.90 -2.66
CA ILE A 178 15.51 6.24 -1.42
C ILE A 178 15.07 7.28 -0.38
N VAL A 179 15.82 8.35 -0.19
CA VAL A 179 15.43 9.44 0.70
C VAL A 179 14.14 10.11 0.24
N TYR A 180 14.00 10.37 -1.06
CA TYR A 180 12.82 10.96 -1.66
C TYR A 180 11.57 10.08 -1.42
N THR A 181 11.64 8.79 -1.72
CA THR A 181 10.51 7.87 -1.55
C THR A 181 10.19 7.59 -0.09
N ALA A 182 11.18 7.46 0.78
CA ALA A 182 10.98 7.28 2.20
C ALA A 182 10.31 8.50 2.84
N THR A 183 10.72 9.69 2.47
CA THR A 183 10.17 10.93 3.00
C THR A 183 8.73 11.17 2.52
N LEU A 184 8.50 11.15 1.20
CA LEU A 184 7.18 11.42 0.62
C LEU A 184 6.23 10.22 0.69
N GLY A 185 6.77 9.02 0.64
CA GLY A 185 5.96 7.80 0.57
C GLY A 185 5.75 7.11 1.91
N PHE A 186 6.39 7.54 2.98
CA PHE A 186 6.25 6.87 4.26
C PHE A 186 6.35 7.83 5.46
N PHE A 187 7.53 8.39 5.75
CA PHE A 187 7.75 9.13 7.00
C PHE A 187 6.98 10.45 7.10
N GLY A 188 6.90 11.21 6.01
CA GLY A 188 6.15 12.47 5.99
C GLY A 188 4.66 12.26 6.22
N PRO A 189 3.98 11.43 5.38
CA PRO A 189 2.58 11.09 5.59
C PRO A 189 2.33 10.42 6.94
N LEU A 190 3.22 9.56 7.41
CA LEU A 190 3.10 8.90 8.71
C LEU A 190 3.09 9.90 9.86
N LEU A 191 3.88 10.96 9.77
CA LEU A 191 3.87 12.05 10.76
C LEU A 191 2.49 12.72 10.83
N VAL A 192 1.88 13.00 9.70
CA VAL A 192 0.52 13.56 9.63
C VAL A 192 -0.51 12.61 10.23
N ILE A 193 -0.43 11.32 9.89
CA ILE A 193 -1.31 10.28 10.42
C ILE A 193 -1.19 10.19 11.94
N CYS A 194 0.02 10.13 12.48
CA CYS A 194 0.28 10.06 13.91
C CYS A 194 -0.26 11.30 14.64
N LEU A 195 -0.07 12.49 14.06
CA LEU A 195 -0.60 13.72 14.62
C LEU A 195 -2.13 13.70 14.67
N CYS A 196 -2.79 13.26 13.61
CA CYS A 196 -4.25 13.13 13.57
C CYS A 196 -4.77 12.22 14.69
N TYR A 197 -4.18 11.05 14.89
CA TYR A 197 -4.63 10.10 15.92
C TYR A 197 -4.28 10.57 17.33
N LEU A 198 -3.14 11.24 17.52
CA LEU A 198 -2.82 11.85 18.80
C LEU A 198 -3.89 12.87 19.19
N LEU A 199 -4.28 13.76 18.28
CA LEU A 199 -5.32 14.75 18.53
C LEU A 199 -6.68 14.12 18.75
N ILE A 200 -7.02 13.04 18.06
CA ILE A 200 -8.24 12.27 18.30
C ILE A 200 -8.24 11.72 19.73
N VAL A 201 -7.16 11.08 20.16
CA VAL A 201 -7.04 10.49 21.51
C VAL A 201 -7.15 11.58 22.58
N VAL A 202 -6.48 12.70 22.39
CA VAL A 202 -6.55 13.83 23.33
C VAL A 202 -8.00 14.34 23.46
N LYS A 203 -8.69 14.50 22.33
CA LYS A 203 -10.08 14.96 22.33
C LYS A 203 -11.03 13.97 23.00
N VAL A 204 -10.90 12.68 22.70
CA VAL A 204 -11.73 11.62 23.28
C VAL A 204 -11.55 11.55 24.79
N ARG A 205 -10.32 11.64 25.28
CA ARG A 205 -10.03 11.64 26.72
C ARG A 205 -10.57 12.88 27.44
N SER A 206 -10.46 14.05 26.83
CA SER A 206 -10.98 15.31 27.42
C SER A 206 -12.50 15.40 27.40
N SER A 207 -13.15 14.80 26.41
CA SER A 207 -14.62 14.81 26.25
C SER A 207 -15.33 13.67 26.99
N GLY A 208 -14.60 12.71 27.54
CA GLY A 208 -15.17 11.50 28.16
C GLY A 208 -16.12 11.74 29.34
N ARG A 209 -16.13 12.95 29.91
CA ARG A 209 -17.02 13.34 31.01
C ARG A 209 -18.26 14.13 30.56
N ARG A 210 -18.26 14.75 29.37
CA ARG A 210 -19.33 15.67 28.91
C ARG A 210 -20.32 15.05 27.91
N VAL A 211 -20.03 13.91 27.29
CA VAL A 211 -20.76 13.44 26.10
C VAL A 211 -21.51 12.12 26.33
N ARG A 212 -21.99 11.88 27.56
CA ARG A 212 -22.92 10.75 27.82
C ARG A 212 -24.30 10.92 27.19
N ALA A 213 -24.60 12.07 26.59
CA ALA A 213 -25.94 12.46 26.16
C ALA A 213 -26.23 12.39 24.64
N LEU A 214 -25.23 12.13 23.77
CA LEU A 214 -25.45 11.97 22.33
C LEU A 214 -25.67 10.51 21.97
N SER A 215 -26.54 10.25 20.97
CA SER A 215 -27.01 8.91 20.63
C SER A 215 -25.87 7.88 20.60
N SER A 216 -26.00 6.83 21.40
CA SER A 216 -25.02 5.76 21.55
C SER A 216 -24.72 5.03 20.22
N LYS A 217 -25.68 5.01 19.28
CA LYS A 217 -25.52 4.38 17.96
C LYS A 217 -24.53 5.13 17.05
N HIS A 218 -24.61 6.46 17.01
CA HIS A 218 -23.72 7.27 16.18
C HIS A 218 -22.28 7.17 16.67
N LYS A 219 -22.04 7.21 17.98
CA LYS A 219 -20.71 7.06 18.58
C LYS A 219 -20.12 5.69 18.32
N LEU A 220 -20.93 4.62 18.41
CA LEU A 220 -20.47 3.25 18.11
C LEU A 220 -20.06 3.12 16.64
N SER A 221 -20.84 3.70 15.72
CA SER A 221 -20.52 3.71 14.29
C SER A 221 -19.20 4.42 14.02
N GLU A 222 -19.00 5.61 14.59
CA GLU A 222 -17.77 6.39 14.45
C GLU A 222 -16.55 5.67 15.04
N ARG A 223 -16.69 5.03 16.19
CA ARG A 223 -15.63 4.23 16.80
C ARG A 223 -15.23 3.03 15.95
N ARG A 224 -16.20 2.36 15.34
CA ARG A 224 -15.95 1.21 14.44
C ARG A 224 -15.15 1.63 13.21
N VAL A 225 -15.54 2.73 12.58
CA VAL A 225 -14.82 3.27 11.41
C VAL A 225 -13.41 3.69 11.78
N THR A 226 -13.23 4.38 12.90
CA THR A 226 -11.91 4.79 13.37
C THR A 226 -11.02 3.57 13.67
N ARG A 227 -11.57 2.54 14.32
CA ARG A 227 -10.85 1.29 14.58
C ARG A 227 -10.40 0.61 13.30
N MET A 228 -11.26 0.56 12.30
CA MET A 228 -10.94 -0.02 10.99
C MET A 228 -9.79 0.75 10.32
N VAL A 229 -9.86 2.07 10.27
CA VAL A 229 -8.81 2.90 9.68
C VAL A 229 -7.48 2.75 10.43
N VAL A 230 -7.51 2.71 11.76
CA VAL A 230 -6.31 2.45 12.58
C VAL A 230 -5.70 1.10 12.25
N ALA A 231 -6.52 0.06 12.10
CA ALA A 231 -6.03 -1.27 11.75
C ALA A 231 -5.37 -1.28 10.36
N VAL A 232 -5.96 -0.64 9.37
CA VAL A 232 -5.39 -0.53 8.02
C VAL A 232 -4.06 0.21 8.05
N VAL A 233 -3.97 1.31 8.77
CA VAL A 233 -2.73 2.08 8.97
C VAL A 233 -1.66 1.24 9.68
N ALA A 234 -2.03 0.54 10.75
CA ALA A 234 -1.08 -0.29 11.50
C ALA A 234 -0.49 -1.41 10.65
N VAL A 235 -1.31 -2.08 9.86
CA VAL A 235 -0.86 -3.13 8.93
C VAL A 235 0.03 -2.54 7.84
N PHE A 236 -0.31 -1.38 7.31
CA PHE A 236 0.53 -0.67 6.34
C PHE A 236 1.93 -0.39 6.92
N ILE A 237 2.00 0.13 8.13
CA ILE A 237 3.28 0.41 8.81
C ILE A 237 4.08 -0.87 9.01
N LEU A 238 3.45 -1.93 9.51
CA LEU A 238 4.11 -3.22 9.75
C LEU A 238 4.65 -3.84 8.46
N CYS A 239 3.97 -3.66 7.35
CA CYS A 239 4.39 -4.20 6.06
C CYS A 239 5.49 -3.36 5.38
N TRP A 240 5.47 -2.04 5.53
CA TRP A 240 6.39 -1.16 4.81
C TRP A 240 7.59 -0.68 5.61
N LEU A 241 7.48 -0.58 6.94
CA LEU A 241 8.58 -0.10 7.78
C LEU A 241 9.86 -0.94 7.62
N PRO A 242 9.80 -2.28 7.65
CA PRO A 242 11.00 -3.09 7.43
C PRO A 242 11.68 -2.83 6.08
N PHE A 243 10.89 -2.64 5.03
CA PHE A 243 11.39 -2.32 3.70
C PHE A 243 12.20 -1.02 3.70
N TYR A 244 11.65 0.07 4.24
CA TYR A 244 12.34 1.36 4.27
C TYR A 244 13.55 1.36 5.17
N VAL A 245 13.45 0.73 6.36
CA VAL A 245 14.57 0.64 7.31
C VAL A 245 15.73 -0.13 6.68
N LEU A 246 15.45 -1.27 6.04
CA LEU A 246 16.49 -2.07 5.40
C LEU A 246 17.16 -1.30 4.24
N ASN A 247 16.38 -0.62 3.41
CA ASN A 247 16.91 0.16 2.29
C ASN A 247 17.78 1.33 2.76
N ILE A 248 17.36 2.03 3.82
CA ILE A 248 18.14 3.13 4.40
C ILE A 248 19.45 2.60 5.00
N ILE A 249 19.39 1.51 5.75
CA ILE A 249 20.60 0.88 6.32
C ILE A 249 21.54 0.47 5.20
N ASN A 250 21.04 -0.13 4.14
CA ASN A 250 21.85 -0.58 3.00
C ASN A 250 22.56 0.58 2.26
N VAL A 251 21.95 1.76 2.25
CA VAL A 251 22.57 2.98 1.69
C VAL A 251 23.71 3.50 2.58
N VAL A 252 23.49 3.52 3.89
CA VAL A 252 24.47 4.04 4.87
C VAL A 252 25.62 3.05 5.08
N CYS A 253 25.29 1.76 5.20
CA CYS A 253 26.24 0.68 5.46
C CYS A 253 25.84 -0.52 4.59
N PRO A 254 26.48 -0.74 3.44
CA PRO A 254 26.11 -1.84 2.56
C PRO A 254 26.09 -3.17 3.30
N LEU A 255 24.96 -3.88 3.21
CA LEU A 255 24.76 -5.15 3.87
C LEU A 255 25.49 -6.27 3.10
N PRO A 256 26.14 -7.22 3.80
CA PRO A 256 26.79 -8.34 3.14
C PRO A 256 25.76 -9.30 2.54
N GLU A 257 26.12 -9.91 1.40
CA GLU A 257 25.33 -10.98 0.78
C GLU A 257 25.57 -12.32 1.48
N GLU A 258 25.09 -12.47 2.71
CA GLU A 258 25.20 -13.71 3.47
C GLU A 258 23.92 -14.54 3.38
N PRO A 259 24.01 -15.89 3.34
CA PRO A 259 22.85 -16.77 3.32
C PRO A 259 21.89 -16.55 4.50
N SER A 260 22.38 -16.14 5.65
CA SER A 260 21.58 -15.83 6.82
C SER A 260 20.63 -14.65 6.63
N LEU A 261 20.94 -13.75 5.68
CA LEU A 261 20.13 -12.57 5.36
C LEU A 261 19.07 -12.85 4.27
N PHE A 262 19.12 -13.97 3.57
CA PHE A 262 18.15 -14.28 2.52
C PHE A 262 16.71 -14.35 3.04
N GLY A 263 16.50 -14.89 4.24
CA GLY A 263 15.20 -14.91 4.89
C GLY A 263 14.67 -13.52 5.20
N VAL A 264 15.54 -12.61 5.64
CA VAL A 264 15.19 -11.22 5.90
C VAL A 264 14.84 -10.50 4.61
N TYR A 265 15.64 -10.65 3.56
CA TYR A 265 15.35 -10.08 2.23
C TYR A 265 14.03 -10.59 1.67
N PHE A 266 13.80 -11.89 1.76
CA PHE A 266 12.52 -12.49 1.33
C PHE A 266 11.34 -11.85 2.03
N LEU A 267 11.38 -11.76 3.36
CA LEU A 267 10.31 -11.19 4.17
C LEU A 267 10.07 -9.71 3.82
N VAL A 268 11.13 -8.93 3.72
CA VAL A 268 11.06 -7.49 3.41
C VAL A 268 10.50 -7.24 2.02
N VAL A 269 10.79 -8.10 1.06
CA VAL A 269 10.24 -7.99 -0.30
C VAL A 269 8.77 -8.38 -0.35
N VAL A 270 8.37 -9.42 0.39
CA VAL A 270 7.01 -9.98 0.33
C VAL A 270 6.00 -9.16 1.12
N LEU A 271 6.39 -8.58 2.26
CA LEU A 271 5.47 -7.85 3.14
C LEU A 271 4.71 -6.71 2.45
N PRO A 272 5.35 -5.83 1.65
CA PRO A 272 4.62 -4.79 0.93
C PRO A 272 3.56 -5.34 -0.03
N TYR A 273 3.84 -6.45 -0.70
CA TYR A 273 2.87 -7.11 -1.59
C TYR A 273 1.74 -7.75 -0.81
N ALA A 274 2.03 -8.38 0.32
CA ALA A 274 1.02 -8.93 1.21
C ALA A 274 0.07 -7.85 1.77
N ASN A 275 0.55 -6.63 1.96
CA ASN A 275 -0.27 -5.50 2.40
C ASN A 275 -1.44 -5.24 1.44
N SER A 276 -1.24 -5.37 0.14
CA SER A 276 -2.28 -5.14 -0.87
C SER A 276 -3.42 -6.15 -0.81
N CYS A 277 -3.21 -7.34 -0.27
CA CYS A 277 -4.28 -8.31 -0.05
C CYS A 277 -4.81 -8.33 1.39
N ALA A 278 -4.17 -7.66 2.33
CA ALA A 278 -4.60 -7.59 3.73
C ALA A 278 -5.82 -6.69 3.94
N ASN A 279 -5.96 -5.61 3.18
CA ASN A 279 -7.02 -4.62 3.37
C ASN A 279 -8.43 -5.21 3.25
N PRO A 280 -8.77 -6.01 2.21
CA PRO A 280 -10.09 -6.66 2.15
C PRO A 280 -10.40 -7.54 3.35
N ILE A 281 -9.40 -8.22 3.89
CA ILE A 281 -9.54 -9.06 5.09
C ILE A 281 -9.88 -8.21 6.30
N ILE A 282 -9.21 -7.07 6.47
CA ILE A 282 -9.48 -6.13 7.56
C ILE A 282 -10.92 -5.60 7.46
N TYR A 283 -11.36 -5.22 6.26
CA TYR A 283 -12.73 -4.73 6.05
C TYR A 283 -13.77 -5.78 6.39
N GLY A 284 -13.54 -7.04 6.02
CA GLY A 284 -14.43 -8.15 6.31
C GLY A 284 -14.56 -8.44 7.79
N PHE A 285 -13.51 -8.25 8.59
CA PHE A 285 -13.54 -8.48 10.03
C PHE A 285 -14.02 -7.28 10.85
N LEU A 286 -13.66 -6.06 10.45
CA LEU A 286 -13.88 -4.87 11.27
C LEU A 286 -15.03 -3.99 10.79
N SER A 287 -15.48 -4.10 9.54
CA SER A 287 -16.60 -3.35 9.01
C SER A 287 -17.83 -4.23 8.88
N TYR A 288 -18.87 -3.87 9.62
CA TYR A 288 -20.15 -4.58 9.54
C TYR A 288 -20.79 -4.49 8.14
N ARG A 289 -20.70 -3.33 7.49
CA ARG A 289 -21.23 -3.14 6.13
C ARG A 289 -20.52 -4.02 5.10
N PHE A 290 -19.20 -4.10 5.13
CA PHE A 290 -18.44 -4.98 4.25
C PHE A 290 -18.68 -6.44 4.56
N LYS A 291 -18.78 -6.80 5.84
CA LYS A 291 -19.10 -8.16 6.24
C LYS A 291 -20.45 -8.63 5.69
N GLN A 292 -21.47 -7.78 5.77
CA GLN A 292 -22.80 -8.07 5.18
C GLN A 292 -22.72 -8.10 3.66
N GLY A 293 -22.03 -7.15 3.03
CA GLY A 293 -21.86 -7.10 1.60
C GLY A 293 -21.16 -8.34 1.05
N PHE A 294 -20.13 -8.81 1.74
CA PHE A 294 -19.41 -10.04 1.38
C PHE A 294 -20.30 -11.28 1.48
N ARG A 295 -21.09 -11.37 2.54
CA ARG A 295 -22.06 -12.48 2.70
C ARG A 295 -23.14 -12.49 1.61
N ARG A 296 -23.57 -11.32 1.14
CA ARG A 296 -24.56 -11.24 0.05
C ARG A 296 -23.96 -11.53 -1.32
N ALA A 297 -22.67 -11.26 -1.52
CA ALA A 297 -21.98 -11.46 -2.77
C ALA A 297 -21.50 -12.90 -2.96
N LEU A 298 -21.27 -13.64 -1.88
CA LEU A 298 -20.82 -15.03 -1.86
C LEU A 298 -22.00 -15.97 -1.58
#